data_e9d7d78421f0c6379f1ca03482ed57af
#
_entry.id   e9d7d78421f0c6379f1ca03482ed57af
#
_cell.length_a   1.000
_cell.length_b   1.000
_cell.length_c   1.000
_cell.angle_alpha   90.00
_cell.angle_beta   90.00
_cell.angle_gamma   90.00
#
_symmetry.space_group_name_H-M   'P 1'
#
loop_
_entity.id
_entity.type
_entity.pdbx_description
1 polymer ?
#
loop_
_entity_poly.entity_id
_entity_poly.type
_entity_poly.pdbx_seq_one_letter_code
_entity_poly.pdbx_strand_id
1 'polypeptide(L)'
;MPNLHWYMKQFALTCVVSTAINLASAQTLTPDIPFEKRTVNSPTTVLADPEFADIPQFIVDPFWPKPLPNNWLIGQVSGVHVDATDNIWIVQRPRSLAGRDIGATLEPPLSKCCFPAPPVMEFDQSGNLLRAWGGPGDGYDWPKSEHGIHIADGFVWLAGNALGDNQILKFTMDGEFVLQIGSPDESTGSNDTENLNRPADLFVDVETKEVYVADGYGNRRIIVFDTETGAYKRHWGAYGNPPHDEPLPPYDPTAAPSKQFGNPVHCVQLSLEGHVYVCDRTNDRVQVFQTDGTFISESFFEPDTLMNGSVYDLAFSLDPAQRLMFMVDGMNSELRIIDRASNITRGRIGRAGRSAGQFYSVHDITIDSQGNLYTTEVQTGQRVQKFRRLSQ
;
A
#
# COMPACT_ATOMS: atom_id res chain seq x y z
N MET A 1 1.11 70.46 32.20
CA MET A 1 0.49 71.77 31.79
C MET A 1 1.16 72.18 30.49
N PRO A 2 0.48 72.68 29.46
CA PRO A 2 -0.92 72.60 29.09
C PRO A 2 -1.11 71.97 27.70
N ASN A 3 -2.25 71.38 27.38
CA ASN A 3 -3.40 71.87 26.54
C ASN A 3 -3.02 72.22 25.09
N LEU A 4 -3.70 71.78 24.05
CA LEU A 4 -5.11 71.92 23.64
C LEU A 4 -5.31 71.28 22.26
N HIS A 5 -6.29 70.47 22.05
CA HIS A 5 -7.46 70.53 21.16
C HIS A 5 -7.31 71.04 19.71
N TRP A 6 -8.12 70.35 18.87
CA TRP A 6 -8.83 70.79 17.62
C TRP A 6 -8.20 70.17 16.34
N TYR A 7 -8.92 69.55 15.42
CA TYR A 7 -10.29 69.57 14.91
C TYR A 7 -10.59 68.29 14.09
N MET A 8 -11.81 67.82 14.18
CA MET A 8 -12.43 66.88 13.25
C MET A 8 -12.59 67.50 11.86
N LYS A 9 -12.28 66.74 10.82
CA LYS A 9 -13.06 66.77 9.58
C LYS A 9 -13.23 65.39 9.00
N GLN A 10 -14.49 64.99 8.95
CA GLN A 10 -14.98 63.81 8.22
C GLN A 10 -14.68 63.97 6.74
N PHE A 11 -14.16 62.91 6.14
CA PHE A 11 -14.46 62.55 4.77
C PHE A 11 -14.80 61.06 4.76
N ALA A 12 -16.11 60.81 4.68
CA ALA A 12 -16.64 59.51 4.35
C ALA A 12 -16.32 59.22 2.88
N LEU A 13 -15.44 58.30 2.63
CA LEU A 13 -15.30 57.71 1.31
C LEU A 13 -15.81 56.29 1.40
N THR A 14 -17.06 56.12 1.00
CA THR A 14 -17.72 54.82 0.86
C THR A 14 -17.06 54.07 -0.29
N CYS A 15 -16.11 53.21 0.05
CA CYS A 15 -15.61 52.22 -0.88
C CYS A 15 -16.52 50.98 -0.79
N VAL A 16 -17.52 50.91 -1.68
CA VAL A 16 -18.31 49.70 -1.88
C VAL A 16 -17.40 48.69 -2.59
N VAL A 17 -16.73 47.87 -1.82
CA VAL A 17 -16.07 46.65 -2.37
C VAL A 17 -17.17 45.63 -2.54
N SER A 18 -17.70 45.52 -3.76
CA SER A 18 -18.50 44.37 -4.19
C SER A 18 -17.60 43.11 -4.19
N THR A 19 -17.54 42.40 -3.09
CA THR A 19 -17.08 41.04 -3.08
C THR A 19 -18.12 40.19 -3.79
N ALA A 20 -17.95 40.02 -5.09
CA ALA A 20 -18.61 38.92 -5.81
C ALA A 20 -18.07 37.61 -5.23
N ILE A 21 -18.80 37.03 -4.28
CA ILE A 21 -18.63 35.67 -3.87
C ILE A 21 -19.08 34.83 -5.08
N ASN A 22 -18.12 34.40 -5.90
CA ASN A 22 -18.32 33.30 -6.82
C ASN A 22 -18.62 32.07 -5.97
N LEU A 23 -19.88 31.83 -5.68
CA LEU A 23 -20.40 30.51 -5.35
C LEU A 23 -20.19 29.66 -6.59
N ALA A 24 -19.01 29.07 -6.69
CA ALA A 24 -18.83 27.88 -7.52
C ALA A 24 -19.84 26.88 -6.97
N SER A 25 -20.96 26.72 -7.67
CA SER A 25 -21.87 25.60 -7.46
C SER A 25 -21.04 24.33 -7.52
N ALA A 26 -20.86 23.69 -6.39
CA ALA A 26 -20.43 22.31 -6.35
C ALA A 26 -21.48 21.54 -7.15
N GLN A 27 -21.21 21.29 -8.42
CA GLN A 27 -21.94 20.29 -9.18
C GLN A 27 -21.64 18.97 -8.46
N THR A 28 -22.60 18.54 -7.65
CA THR A 28 -22.70 17.14 -7.27
C THR A 28 -22.85 16.36 -8.58
N LEU A 29 -21.74 15.83 -9.08
CA LEU A 29 -21.76 14.80 -10.08
C LEU A 29 -22.34 13.55 -9.38
N THR A 30 -23.67 13.53 -9.25
CA THR A 30 -24.38 12.26 -9.22
C THR A 30 -24.51 11.87 -10.69
N PRO A 31 -23.74 10.90 -11.18
CA PRO A 31 -24.07 10.36 -12.50
C PRO A 31 -25.48 9.79 -12.36
N ASP A 32 -26.41 10.25 -13.19
CA ASP A 32 -27.63 9.52 -13.48
C ASP A 32 -27.19 8.19 -14.14
N ILE A 33 -26.72 7.27 -13.31
CA ILE A 33 -26.51 5.88 -13.74
C ILE A 33 -27.92 5.30 -13.78
N PRO A 34 -28.46 4.99 -14.97
CA PRO A 34 -29.74 4.33 -15.06
C PRO A 34 -29.63 3.05 -14.25
N PHE A 35 -30.47 2.91 -13.22
CA PHE A 35 -30.63 1.63 -12.55
C PHE A 35 -31.31 0.67 -13.54
N GLU A 36 -30.54 0.14 -14.48
CA GLU A 36 -30.96 -1.03 -15.21
C GLU A 36 -31.15 -2.14 -14.16
N LYS A 37 -32.32 -2.79 -14.22
CA LYS A 37 -32.57 -4.01 -13.48
C LYS A 37 -31.54 -5.06 -13.90
N ARG A 38 -30.38 -5.05 -13.29
CA ARG A 38 -29.48 -6.18 -13.41
C ARG A 38 -30.11 -7.31 -12.65
N THR A 39 -30.47 -8.37 -13.35
CA THR A 39 -30.81 -9.64 -12.73
C THR A 39 -29.69 -9.99 -11.80
N VAL A 40 -30.01 -10.10 -10.49
CA VAL A 40 -29.10 -10.56 -9.48
C VAL A 40 -28.80 -12.02 -9.81
N ASN A 41 -27.78 -12.25 -10.61
CA ASN A 41 -27.22 -13.59 -10.72
C ASN A 41 -26.55 -13.87 -9.39
N SER A 42 -27.08 -14.86 -8.72
CA SER A 42 -26.72 -15.34 -7.40
C SER A 42 -25.24 -15.64 -7.18
N PRO A 43 -24.93 -15.98 -5.90
CA PRO A 43 -23.70 -15.61 -5.26
C PRO A 43 -22.52 -16.36 -5.84
N THR A 44 -21.47 -15.67 -5.77
CA THR A 44 -20.09 -16.02 -5.92
C THR A 44 -19.69 -17.36 -5.30
N THR A 45 -20.16 -18.42 -5.87
CA THR A 45 -19.33 -19.60 -6.00
C THR A 45 -18.49 -19.29 -7.24
N VAL A 46 -17.18 -19.18 -7.10
CA VAL A 46 -16.30 -19.30 -8.27
C VAL A 46 -16.63 -20.67 -8.82
N LEU A 47 -17.51 -20.71 -9.83
CA LEU A 47 -17.69 -21.92 -10.62
C LEU A 47 -16.33 -22.14 -11.26
N ALA A 48 -15.57 -23.08 -10.70
CA ALA A 48 -14.37 -23.55 -11.33
C ALA A 48 -14.82 -24.00 -12.74
N ASP A 49 -14.42 -23.26 -13.74
CA ASP A 49 -14.44 -23.78 -15.11
C ASP A 49 -13.70 -25.11 -15.05
N PRO A 50 -14.22 -26.22 -15.57
CA PRO A 50 -13.53 -27.50 -15.59
C PRO A 50 -12.09 -27.39 -16.11
N GLU A 51 -11.79 -26.43 -16.95
CA GLU A 51 -10.45 -26.06 -17.43
C GLU A 51 -9.54 -25.55 -16.31
N PHE A 52 -10.10 -25.14 -15.14
CA PHE A 52 -9.38 -24.58 -14.00
C PHE A 52 -9.54 -25.39 -12.69
N ALA A 53 -9.80 -26.69 -12.82
CA ALA A 53 -10.01 -27.59 -11.68
C ALA A 53 -8.81 -27.64 -10.69
N ASP A 54 -7.63 -27.19 -11.13
CA ASP A 54 -6.40 -27.13 -10.35
C ASP A 54 -6.14 -25.78 -9.64
N ILE A 55 -7.07 -24.81 -9.77
CA ILE A 55 -6.96 -23.51 -9.12
C ILE A 55 -7.45 -23.60 -7.67
N PRO A 56 -6.63 -23.14 -6.69
CA PRO A 56 -7.01 -23.20 -5.28
C PRO A 56 -8.27 -22.38 -5.01
N GLN A 57 -9.16 -22.96 -4.22
CA GLN A 57 -10.38 -22.31 -3.76
C GLN A 57 -10.13 -21.70 -2.38
N PHE A 58 -10.75 -20.55 -2.12
CA PHE A 58 -10.59 -19.83 -0.86
C PHE A 58 -11.94 -19.48 -0.23
N ILE A 59 -11.96 -19.47 1.10
CA ILE A 59 -13.10 -18.97 1.88
C ILE A 59 -12.60 -17.96 2.90
N VAL A 60 -13.27 -16.80 2.98
CA VAL A 60 -12.92 -15.80 3.99
C VAL A 60 -13.19 -16.34 5.39
N ASP A 61 -12.28 -16.05 6.33
CA ASP A 61 -12.52 -16.26 7.76
C ASP A 61 -13.07 -14.96 8.38
N PRO A 62 -14.38 -14.86 8.63
CA PRO A 62 -14.99 -13.63 9.12
C PRO A 62 -14.65 -13.32 10.59
N PHE A 63 -13.95 -14.23 11.28
CA PHE A 63 -13.58 -14.11 12.69
C PHE A 63 -12.08 -13.87 12.91
N TRP A 64 -11.35 -13.64 11.84
CA TRP A 64 -9.94 -13.28 11.88
C TRP A 64 -9.76 -11.79 11.49
N PRO A 65 -8.97 -11.01 12.25
CA PRO A 65 -8.33 -11.31 13.53
C PRO A 65 -9.35 -11.34 14.68
N LYS A 66 -8.90 -11.80 15.85
CA LYS A 66 -9.70 -11.74 17.08
C LYS A 66 -9.87 -10.29 17.54
N PRO A 67 -10.89 -9.99 18.36
CA PRO A 67 -11.07 -8.66 18.94
C PRO A 67 -9.80 -8.16 19.64
N LEU A 68 -9.40 -6.94 19.35
CA LEU A 68 -8.23 -6.33 19.95
C LEU A 68 -8.46 -5.93 21.41
N PRO A 69 -7.40 -5.96 22.25
CA PRO A 69 -7.49 -5.48 23.63
C PRO A 69 -7.65 -3.95 23.68
N ASN A 70 -7.86 -3.41 24.89
CA ASN A 70 -7.79 -1.97 25.21
C ASN A 70 -8.75 -1.09 24.39
N ASN A 71 -9.83 -1.62 23.84
CA ASN A 71 -10.71 -0.89 22.90
C ASN A 71 -9.92 -0.31 21.70
N TRP A 72 -8.87 -0.99 21.28
CA TRP A 72 -8.10 -0.58 20.11
C TRP A 72 -8.89 -0.74 18.82
N LEU A 73 -8.69 0.22 17.93
CA LEU A 73 -9.25 0.24 16.59
C LEU A 73 -8.11 0.35 15.57
N ILE A 74 -8.20 -0.45 14.53
CA ILE A 74 -7.26 -0.41 13.40
C ILE A 74 -7.69 0.69 12.43
N GLY A 75 -6.74 1.50 11.99
CA GLY A 75 -6.93 2.45 10.90
C GLY A 75 -6.74 1.82 9.53
N GLN A 76 -6.28 2.61 8.55
CA GLN A 76 -5.92 2.08 7.23
C GLN A 76 -4.76 1.09 7.37
N VAL A 77 -4.94 -0.15 6.93
CA VAL A 77 -3.87 -1.16 6.93
C VAL A 77 -3.19 -1.12 5.57
N SER A 78 -1.94 -0.68 5.56
CA SER A 78 -1.22 -0.44 4.31
C SER A 78 -0.28 -1.58 3.91
N GLY A 79 0.15 -2.41 4.86
CA GLY A 79 1.06 -3.50 4.56
C GLY A 79 0.77 -4.75 5.41
N VAL A 80 1.09 -5.93 4.86
CA VAL A 80 1.01 -7.22 5.55
C VAL A 80 2.14 -8.14 5.12
N HIS A 81 2.74 -8.85 6.07
CA HIS A 81 3.75 -9.86 5.79
C HIS A 81 3.59 -11.05 6.72
N VAL A 82 3.89 -12.26 6.23
CA VAL A 82 3.94 -13.50 7.03
C VAL A 82 5.40 -13.83 7.30
N ASP A 83 5.75 -14.00 8.56
CA ASP A 83 7.11 -14.37 8.96
C ASP A 83 7.38 -15.88 8.81
N ALA A 84 8.64 -16.29 9.03
CA ALA A 84 9.08 -17.67 8.91
C ALA A 84 8.40 -18.64 9.92
N THR A 85 7.69 -18.13 10.90
CA THR A 85 6.93 -18.90 11.90
C THR A 85 5.42 -18.86 11.65
N ASP A 86 5.01 -18.38 10.49
CA ASP A 86 3.61 -18.18 10.08
C ASP A 86 2.82 -17.17 10.94
N ASN A 87 3.49 -16.25 11.62
CA ASN A 87 2.83 -15.13 12.23
C ASN A 87 2.59 -14.02 11.20
N ILE A 88 1.48 -13.33 11.36
CA ILE A 88 1.02 -12.31 10.43
C ILE A 88 1.31 -10.94 11.01
N TRP A 89 2.17 -10.20 10.33
CA TRP A 89 2.54 -8.84 10.67
C TRP A 89 1.80 -7.85 9.78
N ILE A 90 1.26 -6.81 10.39
CA ILE A 90 0.64 -5.71 9.67
C ILE A 90 1.28 -4.39 10.04
N VAL A 91 1.29 -3.46 9.11
CA VAL A 91 1.49 -2.05 9.38
C VAL A 91 0.23 -1.27 9.04
N GLN A 92 -0.22 -0.45 9.98
CA GLN A 92 -1.42 0.35 9.84
C GLN A 92 -1.15 1.82 10.20
N ARG A 93 -2.06 2.71 9.82
CA ARG A 93 -1.99 4.15 10.01
C ARG A 93 -2.90 4.60 11.15
N PRO A 94 -2.42 4.68 12.39
CA PRO A 94 -3.25 5.14 13.53
C PRO A 94 -3.82 6.53 13.30
N ARG A 95 -3.06 7.39 12.60
CA ARG A 95 -3.45 8.78 12.27
C ARG A 95 -4.54 8.88 11.21
N SER A 96 -4.94 7.79 10.58
CA SER A 96 -6.08 7.74 9.67
C SER A 96 -7.43 7.67 10.38
N LEU A 97 -7.43 7.38 11.69
CA LEU A 97 -8.61 7.40 12.53
C LEU A 97 -8.95 8.82 12.97
N ALA A 98 -10.22 9.18 12.98
CA ALA A 98 -10.68 10.53 13.32
C ALA A 98 -12.09 10.51 13.94
N GLY A 99 -12.46 11.62 14.57
CA GLY A 99 -13.81 11.82 15.10
C GLY A 99 -14.20 10.74 16.13
N ARG A 100 -15.19 9.91 15.81
CA ARG A 100 -15.70 8.88 16.72
C ARG A 100 -14.71 7.76 16.99
N ASP A 101 -13.84 7.49 16.04
CA ASP A 101 -12.88 6.39 16.11
C ASP A 101 -11.78 6.63 17.15
N ILE A 102 -11.59 7.87 17.55
CA ILE A 102 -10.62 8.30 18.57
C ILE A 102 -11.31 8.97 19.77
N GLY A 103 -12.60 8.76 19.96
CA GLY A 103 -13.40 9.51 20.93
C GLY A 103 -12.91 9.41 22.37
N ALA A 104 -12.26 8.32 22.75
CA ALA A 104 -11.70 8.15 24.10
C ALA A 104 -10.38 8.92 24.32
N THR A 105 -9.70 9.33 23.24
CA THR A 105 -8.41 10.07 23.31
C THR A 105 -8.55 11.59 23.32
N LEU A 106 -9.77 12.09 23.13
CA LEU A 106 -10.03 13.53 23.05
C LEU A 106 -10.07 14.17 24.46
N GLU A 107 -9.79 15.47 24.54
CA GLU A 107 -9.84 16.23 25.77
C GLU A 107 -10.94 17.33 25.69
N PRO A 108 -12.03 17.22 26.44
CA PRO A 108 -12.42 16.07 27.27
C PRO A 108 -12.84 14.86 26.42
N PRO A 109 -12.76 13.62 26.93
CA PRO A 109 -13.20 12.43 26.20
C PRO A 109 -14.69 12.50 25.83
N LEU A 110 -14.99 12.16 24.57
CA LEU A 110 -16.37 12.12 24.06
C LEU A 110 -17.03 10.75 24.25
N SER A 111 -16.24 9.71 24.52
CA SER A 111 -16.72 8.33 24.69
C SER A 111 -15.74 7.48 25.49
N LYS A 112 -16.12 6.25 25.84
CA LYS A 112 -15.24 5.26 26.45
C LYS A 112 -14.46 4.42 25.44
N CYS A 113 -14.82 4.46 24.18
CA CYS A 113 -14.17 3.88 23.02
C CYS A 113 -13.85 5.03 22.04
N CYS A 114 -12.89 5.00 21.17
CA CYS A 114 -11.91 3.95 21.02
C CYS A 114 -10.51 4.58 21.05
N PHE A 115 -9.49 3.74 21.02
CA PHE A 115 -8.08 4.18 20.98
C PHE A 115 -7.45 3.65 19.69
N PRO A 116 -6.66 4.44 18.96
CA PRO A 116 -5.86 3.93 17.86
C PRO A 116 -4.93 2.81 18.33
N ALA A 117 -4.92 1.68 17.63
CA ALA A 117 -3.95 0.62 17.87
C ALA A 117 -2.53 1.10 17.50
N PRO A 118 -1.46 0.50 18.07
CA PRO A 118 -0.09 0.75 17.61
C PRO A 118 0.08 0.44 16.11
N PRO A 119 1.01 1.13 15.41
CA PRO A 119 1.14 1.00 13.96
C PRO A 119 1.63 -0.36 13.48
N VAL A 120 2.47 -1.07 14.23
CA VAL A 120 2.95 -2.42 13.91
C VAL A 120 2.28 -3.42 14.83
N MET A 121 1.72 -4.48 14.26
CA MET A 121 1.01 -5.52 15.03
C MET A 121 1.34 -6.90 14.48
N GLU A 122 1.56 -7.87 15.37
CA GLU A 122 1.80 -9.27 15.07
C GLU A 122 0.63 -10.13 15.57
N PHE A 123 0.15 -11.02 14.72
CA PHE A 123 -0.91 -11.98 15.05
C PHE A 123 -0.46 -13.41 14.79
N ASP A 124 -0.96 -14.36 15.59
CA ASP A 124 -0.86 -15.75 15.21
C ASP A 124 -1.85 -16.13 14.09
N GLN A 125 -1.72 -17.31 13.54
CA GLN A 125 -2.63 -17.82 12.51
C GLN A 125 -4.09 -17.92 12.95
N SER A 126 -4.34 -18.00 14.26
CA SER A 126 -5.69 -18.02 14.85
C SER A 126 -6.27 -16.60 15.04
N GLY A 127 -5.47 -15.57 14.80
CA GLY A 127 -5.85 -14.16 14.91
C GLY A 127 -5.67 -13.55 16.30
N ASN A 128 -4.97 -14.22 17.21
CA ASN A 128 -4.63 -13.63 18.50
C ASN A 128 -3.50 -12.62 18.30
N LEU A 129 -3.64 -11.44 18.91
CA LEU A 129 -2.59 -10.43 18.94
C LEU A 129 -1.44 -10.92 19.83
N LEU A 130 -0.22 -10.97 19.28
CA LEU A 130 0.99 -11.38 19.99
C LEU A 130 1.81 -10.17 20.45
N ARG A 131 1.98 -9.18 19.56
CA ARG A 131 2.75 -7.95 19.80
C ARG A 131 2.08 -6.75 19.14
N ALA A 132 2.34 -5.57 19.71
CA ALA A 132 1.95 -4.31 19.10
C ALA A 132 2.89 -3.20 19.59
N TRP A 133 3.52 -2.47 18.67
CA TRP A 133 4.49 -1.43 18.98
C TRP A 133 4.60 -0.41 17.83
N GLY A 134 5.51 0.55 17.99
CA GLY A 134 5.88 1.54 16.97
C GLY A 134 5.31 2.93 17.22
N GLY A 135 5.69 3.84 16.38
CA GLY A 135 5.46 5.28 16.51
C GLY A 135 6.77 6.05 16.69
N PRO A 136 6.73 7.38 16.78
CA PRO A 136 7.90 8.21 17.00
C PRO A 136 8.69 7.79 18.24
N GLY A 137 10.01 7.81 18.15
CA GLY A 137 10.94 7.45 19.22
C GLY A 137 12.29 8.13 19.03
N ASP A 138 13.25 7.80 19.88
CA ASP A 138 14.58 8.39 19.86
C ASP A 138 15.49 7.67 18.85
N GLY A 139 16.25 8.44 18.08
CA GLY A 139 17.31 7.95 17.19
C GLY A 139 16.85 7.52 15.79
N TYR A 140 15.59 7.69 15.45
CA TYR A 140 15.04 7.43 14.11
C TYR A 140 13.87 8.36 13.78
N ASP A 141 13.56 8.45 12.50
CA ASP A 141 12.47 9.26 11.98
C ASP A 141 11.29 8.37 11.58
N TRP A 142 10.28 8.27 12.45
CA TRP A 142 9.08 7.48 12.16
C TRP A 142 8.29 8.09 10.99
N PRO A 143 7.84 7.28 9.98
CA PRO A 143 7.14 7.81 8.82
C PRO A 143 5.85 8.54 9.21
N LYS A 144 5.55 9.61 8.49
CA LYS A 144 4.31 10.40 8.64
C LYS A 144 3.07 9.60 8.18
N SER A 145 3.26 8.66 7.23
CA SER A 145 2.24 7.74 6.74
C SER A 145 2.87 6.38 6.47
N GLU A 146 2.64 5.43 7.35
CA GLU A 146 3.13 4.06 7.26
C GLU A 146 2.64 3.41 5.95
N HIS A 147 3.50 2.58 5.29
CA HIS A 147 3.11 1.96 4.02
C HIS A 147 3.57 0.49 3.91
N GLY A 148 4.78 0.20 3.50
CA GLY A 148 5.29 -1.16 3.35
C GLY A 148 5.79 -1.76 4.65
N ILE A 149 5.70 -3.09 4.77
CA ILE A 149 6.29 -3.89 5.86
C ILE A 149 6.84 -5.19 5.30
N HIS A 150 8.05 -5.56 5.71
CA HIS A 150 8.64 -6.85 5.40
C HIS A 150 9.36 -7.43 6.60
N ILE A 151 9.20 -8.73 6.83
CA ILE A 151 9.82 -9.43 7.96
C ILE A 151 10.83 -10.42 7.41
N ALA A 152 12.09 -10.25 7.77
CA ALA A 152 13.14 -11.15 7.35
C ALA A 152 14.28 -11.20 8.37
N ASP A 153 14.87 -12.37 8.55
CA ASP A 153 16.06 -12.61 9.40
C ASP A 153 15.92 -12.05 10.82
N GLY A 154 14.71 -12.12 11.40
CA GLY A 154 14.43 -11.62 12.75
C GLY A 154 14.30 -10.10 12.86
N PHE A 155 14.09 -9.42 11.74
CA PHE A 155 13.90 -7.97 11.68
C PHE A 155 12.61 -7.58 10.98
N VAL A 156 12.08 -6.43 11.38
CA VAL A 156 10.94 -5.74 10.76
C VAL A 156 11.46 -4.55 9.99
N TRP A 157 11.16 -4.51 8.69
CA TRP A 157 11.46 -3.39 7.83
C TRP A 157 10.19 -2.61 7.50
N LEU A 158 10.28 -1.28 7.52
CA LEU A 158 9.14 -0.39 7.34
C LEU A 158 9.45 0.71 6.32
N ALA A 159 8.45 1.04 5.50
CA ALA A 159 8.45 2.17 4.59
C ALA A 159 7.31 3.14 4.88
N GLY A 160 7.41 4.37 4.37
CA GLY A 160 6.37 5.39 4.49
C GLY A 160 6.17 6.19 3.21
N ASN A 161 4.94 6.66 2.96
CA ASN A 161 4.60 7.30 1.68
C ASN A 161 4.05 8.74 1.77
N ALA A 162 4.07 9.37 2.94
CA ALA A 162 3.72 10.79 3.03
C ALA A 162 4.78 11.68 2.38
N LEU A 163 4.41 12.91 2.08
CA LEU A 163 5.38 13.92 1.64
C LEU A 163 6.44 14.10 2.72
N GLY A 164 7.70 13.90 2.33
CA GLY A 164 8.85 13.95 3.21
C GLY A 164 9.16 12.64 3.95
N ASP A 165 8.45 11.55 3.69
CA ASP A 165 8.88 10.21 4.09
C ASP A 165 9.93 9.72 3.07
N ASN A 166 11.21 9.96 3.35
CA ASN A 166 12.30 9.71 2.41
C ASN A 166 13.28 8.66 2.96
N GLN A 167 12.83 7.85 3.88
CA GLN A 167 13.59 6.81 4.59
C GLN A 167 12.84 5.47 4.67
N ILE A 168 13.60 4.42 4.90
CA ILE A 168 13.11 3.13 5.41
C ILE A 168 13.76 2.84 6.76
N LEU A 169 13.08 2.07 7.59
CA LEU A 169 13.50 1.76 8.95
C LEU A 169 13.62 0.25 9.17
N LYS A 170 14.60 -0.17 9.94
CA LYS A 170 14.81 -1.54 10.39
C LYS A 170 14.72 -1.61 11.92
N PHE A 171 13.92 -2.52 12.43
CA PHE A 171 13.73 -2.79 13.86
C PHE A 171 13.93 -4.27 14.15
N THR A 172 14.22 -4.61 15.42
CA THR A 172 14.02 -5.98 15.90
C THR A 172 12.53 -6.33 15.93
N MET A 173 12.21 -7.61 16.10
CA MET A 173 10.82 -8.08 16.23
C MET A 173 10.10 -7.43 17.45
N ASP A 174 10.84 -7.03 18.46
CA ASP A 174 10.31 -6.37 19.67
C ASP A 174 10.26 -4.84 19.57
N GLY A 175 10.61 -4.27 18.40
CA GLY A 175 10.51 -2.84 18.10
C GLY A 175 11.72 -2.01 18.55
N GLU A 176 12.87 -2.63 18.81
CA GLU A 176 14.11 -1.90 19.07
C GLU A 176 14.71 -1.41 17.74
N PHE A 177 15.05 -0.14 17.65
CA PHE A 177 15.62 0.46 16.44
C PHE A 177 17.00 -0.11 16.11
N VAL A 178 17.24 -0.39 14.83
CA VAL A 178 18.49 -0.98 14.32
C VAL A 178 19.15 -0.09 13.28
N LEU A 179 18.41 0.33 12.24
CA LEU A 179 18.98 1.06 11.10
C LEU A 179 17.93 1.94 10.46
N GLN A 180 18.34 3.11 9.99
CA GLN A 180 17.60 3.97 9.08
C GLN A 180 18.42 4.18 7.81
N ILE A 181 17.78 4.08 6.63
CA ILE A 181 18.35 4.40 5.33
C ILE A 181 17.55 5.56 4.75
N GLY A 182 18.24 6.64 4.42
CA GLY A 182 17.63 7.90 4.02
C GLY A 182 17.22 8.80 5.18
N SER A 183 16.83 10.03 4.87
CA SER A 183 16.47 11.06 5.84
C SER A 183 15.22 11.83 5.39
N PRO A 184 14.32 12.22 6.31
CA PRO A 184 13.13 12.98 5.97
C PRO A 184 13.45 14.27 5.20
N ASP A 185 12.63 14.56 4.21
CA ASP A 185 12.67 15.81 3.42
C ASP A 185 13.95 16.07 2.61
N GLU A 186 14.89 15.08 2.50
CA GLU A 186 16.24 15.26 1.92
C GLU A 186 16.41 14.67 0.49
N SER A 187 15.35 14.18 -0.15
CA SER A 187 15.46 13.57 -1.48
C SER A 187 15.83 14.57 -2.58
N THR A 188 16.76 14.20 -3.44
CA THR A 188 17.17 14.95 -4.64
C THR A 188 16.60 14.35 -5.94
N GLY A 189 15.71 13.36 -5.86
CA GLY A 189 15.02 12.73 -7.01
C GLY A 189 15.41 11.29 -7.25
N SER A 190 15.00 10.75 -8.40
CA SER A 190 15.10 9.32 -8.72
C SER A 190 16.54 8.79 -8.91
N ASN A 191 17.55 9.65 -8.95
CA ASN A 191 18.97 9.26 -9.01
C ASN A 191 19.74 9.53 -7.70
N ASP A 192 19.03 9.91 -6.62
CA ASP A 192 19.60 10.04 -5.28
C ASP A 192 20.03 8.67 -4.77
N THR A 193 21.28 8.50 -4.32
CA THR A 193 21.80 7.23 -3.82
C THR A 193 21.80 7.11 -2.29
N GLU A 194 21.43 8.18 -1.61
CA GLU A 194 21.40 8.26 -0.15
C GLU A 194 19.98 8.27 0.39
N ASN A 195 19.07 8.99 -0.29
CA ASN A 195 17.69 9.19 0.17
C ASN A 195 16.68 8.61 -0.81
N LEU A 196 15.52 8.23 -0.25
CA LEU A 196 14.36 7.79 -0.99
C LEU A 196 13.39 8.97 -1.22
N ASN A 197 12.27 8.71 -1.87
CA ASN A 197 11.19 9.70 -1.97
C ASN A 197 9.83 9.00 -1.92
N ARG A 198 9.31 8.86 -0.71
CA ARG A 198 8.01 8.21 -0.47
C ARG A 198 8.01 6.74 -0.94
N PRO A 199 8.90 5.90 -0.38
CA PRO A 199 8.95 4.48 -0.74
C PRO A 199 7.63 3.79 -0.44
N ALA A 200 7.20 2.92 -1.35
CA ALA A 200 5.95 2.20 -1.24
C ALA A 200 6.14 0.86 -0.52
N ASP A 201 7.05 0.04 -1.01
CA ASP A 201 7.21 -1.34 -0.57
C ASP A 201 8.69 -1.72 -0.54
N LEU A 202 9.00 -2.84 0.10
CA LEU A 202 10.36 -3.36 0.17
C LEU A 202 10.36 -4.88 0.33
N PHE A 203 11.39 -5.51 -0.23
CA PHE A 203 11.67 -6.94 -0.10
C PHE A 203 13.10 -7.16 0.35
N VAL A 204 13.33 -8.07 1.27
CA VAL A 204 14.66 -8.43 1.78
C VAL A 204 15.08 -9.79 1.26
N ASP A 205 16.17 -9.82 0.52
CA ASP A 205 16.89 -11.05 0.18
C ASP A 205 17.96 -11.33 1.25
N VAL A 206 17.64 -12.29 2.09
CA VAL A 206 18.52 -12.70 3.22
C VAL A 206 19.83 -13.30 2.73
N GLU A 207 19.80 -14.03 1.60
CA GLU A 207 20.99 -14.73 1.08
C GLU A 207 22.04 -13.74 0.57
N THR A 208 21.62 -12.71 -0.14
CA THR A 208 22.51 -11.69 -0.70
C THR A 208 22.72 -10.49 0.23
N LYS A 209 21.97 -10.43 1.34
CA LYS A 209 21.92 -9.31 2.29
C LYS A 209 21.54 -8.00 1.59
N GLU A 210 20.49 -8.06 0.80
CA GLU A 210 19.99 -6.93 0.02
C GLU A 210 18.56 -6.59 0.37
N VAL A 211 18.26 -5.30 0.49
CA VAL A 211 16.90 -4.80 0.54
C VAL A 211 16.57 -4.06 -0.76
N TYR A 212 15.59 -4.58 -1.47
CA TYR A 212 15.01 -3.96 -2.67
C TYR A 212 13.87 -3.07 -2.25
N VAL A 213 13.84 -1.84 -2.71
CA VAL A 213 12.81 -0.87 -2.34
C VAL A 213 12.10 -0.37 -3.60
N ALA A 214 10.80 -0.50 -3.63
CA ALA A 214 9.92 0.16 -4.59
C ALA A 214 9.78 1.64 -4.19
N ASP A 215 10.73 2.45 -4.63
CA ASP A 215 10.80 3.87 -4.31
C ASP A 215 9.98 4.67 -5.32
N GLY A 216 8.63 4.68 -5.12
CA GLY A 216 7.70 4.92 -6.20
C GLY A 216 6.71 6.06 -6.05
N TYR A 217 6.31 6.51 -4.88
CA TYR A 217 5.32 7.59 -4.77
C TYR A 217 5.90 8.97 -5.12
N GLY A 218 7.20 9.17 -4.90
CA GLY A 218 7.91 10.38 -5.28
C GLY A 218 8.91 10.13 -6.41
N ASN A 219 9.69 9.06 -6.33
CA ASN A 219 10.63 8.60 -7.34
C ASN A 219 10.00 7.56 -8.29
N ARG A 220 10.80 7.03 -9.25
CA ARG A 220 10.34 6.07 -10.28
C ARG A 220 11.35 4.95 -10.47
N ARG A 221 11.65 4.22 -9.39
CA ARG A 221 12.75 3.26 -9.41
C ARG A 221 12.55 2.08 -8.46
N ILE A 222 13.31 1.03 -8.72
CA ILE A 222 13.76 0.10 -7.70
C ILE A 222 15.15 0.53 -7.27
N ILE A 223 15.41 0.60 -5.98
CA ILE A 223 16.74 0.89 -5.41
C ILE A 223 17.10 -0.20 -4.40
N VAL A 224 18.37 -0.56 -4.37
CA VAL A 224 18.88 -1.68 -3.56
C VAL A 224 19.96 -1.18 -2.63
N PHE A 225 19.83 -1.56 -1.36
CA PHE A 225 20.81 -1.28 -0.32
C PHE A 225 21.27 -2.57 0.37
N ASP A 226 22.39 -2.48 1.06
CA ASP A 226 22.89 -3.51 1.93
C ASP A 226 22.10 -3.52 3.26
N THR A 227 21.65 -4.68 3.72
CA THR A 227 20.79 -4.80 4.90
C THR A 227 21.48 -4.59 6.24
N GLU A 228 22.81 -4.67 6.29
CA GLU A 228 23.61 -4.52 7.51
C GLU A 228 24.10 -3.09 7.68
N THR A 229 24.54 -2.48 6.58
CA THR A 229 25.22 -1.19 6.60
C THR A 229 24.37 -0.03 6.06
N GLY A 230 23.29 -0.32 5.33
CA GLY A 230 22.51 0.67 4.60
C GLY A 230 23.22 1.24 3.36
N ALA A 231 24.35 0.66 2.96
CA ALA A 231 25.10 1.17 1.81
C ALA A 231 24.34 0.94 0.50
N TYR A 232 24.31 1.97 -0.35
CA TYR A 232 23.74 1.88 -1.69
C TYR A 232 24.50 0.83 -2.54
N LYS A 233 23.75 0.04 -3.31
CA LYS A 233 24.30 -0.95 -4.26
C LYS A 233 24.00 -0.60 -5.70
N ARG A 234 22.73 -0.38 -6.06
CA ARG A 234 22.28 -0.08 -7.43
C ARG A 234 20.83 0.40 -7.45
N HIS A 235 20.40 0.96 -8.56
CA HIS A 235 19.00 1.25 -8.84
C HIS A 235 18.73 1.21 -10.35
N TRP A 236 17.44 1.08 -10.71
CA TRP A 236 16.99 1.13 -12.10
C TRP A 236 15.54 1.59 -12.20
N GLY A 237 15.18 2.13 -13.34
CA GLY A 237 13.81 2.47 -13.72
C GLY A 237 13.21 1.42 -14.65
N ALA A 238 12.10 1.75 -15.30
CA ALA A 238 11.43 0.85 -16.24
C ALA A 238 12.38 0.37 -17.35
N TYR A 239 12.25 -0.90 -17.73
CA TYR A 239 13.09 -1.59 -18.72
C TYR A 239 14.59 -1.63 -18.38
N GLY A 240 14.97 -1.43 -17.11
CA GLY A 240 16.35 -1.35 -16.69
C GLY A 240 17.07 -0.04 -17.06
N ASN A 241 16.33 0.93 -17.57
CA ASN A 241 16.89 2.24 -17.92
C ASN A 241 17.13 3.11 -16.66
N PRO A 242 18.03 4.09 -16.71
CA PRO A 242 18.09 5.12 -15.68
C PRO A 242 16.73 5.83 -15.54
N PRO A 243 16.23 6.03 -14.31
CA PRO A 243 15.01 6.79 -14.10
C PRO A 243 15.22 8.28 -14.36
N HIS A 244 14.15 9.01 -14.68
CA HIS A 244 14.15 10.46 -14.77
C HIS A 244 12.87 11.06 -14.13
N ASP A 245 12.95 12.30 -13.67
CA ASP A 245 11.89 12.97 -12.93
C ASP A 245 11.06 13.94 -13.77
N GLU A 246 11.30 14.00 -15.09
CA GLU A 246 10.49 14.78 -16.00
C GLU A 246 9.02 14.37 -15.92
N PRO A 247 8.08 15.33 -15.99
CA PRO A 247 6.65 15.03 -15.96
C PRO A 247 6.26 14.00 -17.02
N LEU A 248 5.49 13.00 -16.62
CA LEU A 248 4.92 12.04 -17.56
C LEU A 248 3.51 12.48 -17.98
N PRO A 249 3.09 12.15 -19.22
CA PRO A 249 1.70 12.32 -19.61
C PRO A 249 0.81 11.39 -18.75
N PRO A 250 -0.48 11.71 -18.60
CA PRO A 250 -1.44 10.78 -18.02
C PRO A 250 -1.39 9.42 -18.73
N TYR A 251 -1.65 8.34 -17.99
CA TYR A 251 -1.74 7.01 -18.56
C TYR A 251 -2.86 6.95 -19.63
N ASP A 252 -2.53 6.41 -20.78
CA ASP A 252 -3.45 6.16 -21.90
C ASP A 252 -3.25 4.71 -22.36
N PRO A 253 -4.24 3.83 -22.15
CA PRO A 253 -4.14 2.41 -22.52
C PRO A 253 -4.03 2.18 -24.05
N THR A 254 -4.34 3.20 -24.86
CA THR A 254 -4.23 3.12 -26.33
C THR A 254 -2.89 3.60 -26.85
N ALA A 255 -2.08 4.23 -26.00
CA ALA A 255 -0.75 4.71 -26.36
C ALA A 255 0.30 3.60 -26.29
N ALA A 256 1.49 3.86 -26.84
CA ALA A 256 2.62 2.98 -26.63
C ALA A 256 3.01 2.95 -25.14
N PRO A 257 3.45 1.80 -24.58
CA PRO A 257 3.84 1.68 -23.20
C PRO A 257 4.87 2.71 -22.78
N SER A 258 4.66 3.35 -21.62
CA SER A 258 5.59 4.30 -21.05
C SER A 258 6.96 3.67 -20.85
N LYS A 259 8.03 4.40 -21.22
CA LYS A 259 9.42 3.97 -21.00
C LYS A 259 9.94 4.29 -19.60
N GLN A 260 9.13 4.90 -18.77
CA GLN A 260 9.39 5.14 -17.35
C GLN A 260 8.31 4.44 -16.51
N PHE A 261 8.64 4.12 -15.27
CA PHE A 261 7.62 3.75 -14.29
C PHE A 261 6.69 4.92 -14.04
N GLY A 262 5.42 4.63 -13.80
CA GLY A 262 4.46 5.58 -13.26
C GLY A 262 4.66 5.82 -11.76
N ASN A 263 3.92 6.77 -11.21
CA ASN A 263 3.87 6.95 -9.75
C ASN A 263 2.54 6.41 -9.21
N PRO A 264 2.62 5.42 -8.32
CA PRO A 264 3.83 4.84 -7.75
C PRO A 264 4.35 3.60 -8.50
N VAL A 265 5.66 3.33 -8.38
CA VAL A 265 6.20 1.98 -8.35
C VAL A 265 5.77 1.39 -7.02
N HIS A 266 4.86 0.44 -7.00
CA HIS A 266 4.08 0.16 -5.80
C HIS A 266 4.49 -1.10 -5.03
N CYS A 267 4.89 -2.16 -5.71
CA CYS A 267 5.42 -3.35 -5.06
C CYS A 267 6.76 -3.79 -5.65
N VAL A 268 7.51 -4.55 -4.86
CA VAL A 268 8.68 -5.30 -5.30
C VAL A 268 8.69 -6.66 -4.62
N GLN A 269 8.70 -7.74 -5.44
CA GLN A 269 8.71 -9.12 -4.94
C GLN A 269 9.79 -9.93 -5.65
N LEU A 270 10.47 -10.81 -4.92
CA LEU A 270 11.49 -11.69 -5.47
C LEU A 270 10.95 -13.11 -5.60
N SER A 271 11.06 -13.71 -6.79
CA SER A 271 10.70 -15.10 -6.99
C SER A 271 11.82 -16.05 -6.53
N LEU A 272 11.49 -17.33 -6.29
CA LEU A 272 12.47 -18.37 -5.94
C LEU A 272 13.53 -18.61 -7.05
N GLU A 273 13.24 -18.15 -8.26
CA GLU A 273 14.19 -18.19 -9.40
C GLU A 273 15.15 -17.01 -9.40
N GLY A 274 15.03 -16.08 -8.46
CA GLY A 274 15.83 -14.86 -8.38
C GLY A 274 15.41 -13.76 -9.37
N HIS A 275 14.13 -13.73 -9.77
CA HIS A 275 13.60 -12.65 -10.59
C HIS A 275 12.85 -11.62 -9.74
N VAL A 276 13.08 -10.34 -10.02
CA VAL A 276 12.46 -9.21 -9.35
C VAL A 276 11.21 -8.78 -10.12
N TYR A 277 10.04 -8.95 -9.50
CA TYR A 277 8.74 -8.53 -10.01
C TYR A 277 8.40 -7.14 -9.46
N VAL A 278 8.06 -6.22 -10.31
CA VAL A 278 7.82 -4.81 -9.97
C VAL A 278 6.42 -4.40 -10.41
N CYS A 279 5.61 -3.93 -9.47
CA CYS A 279 4.28 -3.38 -9.74
C CYS A 279 4.40 -1.92 -10.21
N ASP A 280 4.26 -1.69 -11.49
CA ASP A 280 4.12 -0.36 -12.07
C ASP A 280 2.63 -0.01 -12.12
N ARG A 281 2.10 0.38 -10.95
CA ARG A 281 0.68 0.39 -10.62
C ARG A 281 -0.16 1.21 -11.59
N THR A 282 0.21 2.47 -11.82
CA THR A 282 -0.57 3.38 -12.68
C THR A 282 -0.41 3.13 -14.17
N ASN A 283 0.52 2.27 -14.56
CA ASN A 283 0.68 1.78 -15.93
C ASN A 283 0.06 0.38 -16.12
N ASP A 284 -0.69 -0.14 -15.14
CA ASP A 284 -1.40 -1.42 -15.17
C ASP A 284 -0.51 -2.61 -15.56
N ARG A 285 0.76 -2.59 -15.17
CA ARG A 285 1.72 -3.61 -15.57
C ARG A 285 2.59 -4.12 -14.44
N VAL A 286 3.08 -5.34 -14.64
CA VAL A 286 4.21 -5.91 -13.92
C VAL A 286 5.39 -5.97 -14.87
N GLN A 287 6.54 -5.46 -14.43
CA GLN A 287 7.82 -5.69 -15.11
C GLN A 287 8.68 -6.65 -14.30
N VAL A 288 9.38 -7.53 -14.98
CA VAL A 288 10.25 -8.56 -14.41
C VAL A 288 11.69 -8.28 -14.79
N PHE A 289 12.58 -8.36 -13.80
CA PHE A 289 14.01 -8.08 -13.95
C PHE A 289 14.86 -9.20 -13.34
N GLN A 290 16.11 -9.26 -13.73
CA GLN A 290 17.15 -9.92 -12.94
C GLN A 290 17.49 -9.06 -11.73
N THR A 291 18.19 -9.62 -10.75
CA THR A 291 18.60 -8.89 -9.52
C THR A 291 19.55 -7.74 -9.79
N ASP A 292 20.22 -7.70 -10.93
CA ASP A 292 21.09 -6.59 -11.35
C ASP A 292 20.35 -5.44 -12.08
N GLY A 293 19.02 -5.58 -12.27
CA GLY A 293 18.17 -4.62 -12.97
C GLY A 293 18.02 -4.87 -14.47
N THR A 294 18.61 -5.96 -15.01
CA THR A 294 18.41 -6.34 -16.41
C THR A 294 16.96 -6.74 -16.65
N PHE A 295 16.29 -6.04 -17.57
CA PHE A 295 14.89 -6.29 -17.93
C PHE A 295 14.70 -7.65 -18.59
N ILE A 296 13.67 -8.38 -18.16
CA ILE A 296 13.30 -9.69 -18.71
C ILE A 296 12.01 -9.61 -19.52
N SER A 297 10.92 -9.14 -18.90
CA SER A 297 9.60 -9.13 -19.52
C SER A 297 8.64 -8.15 -18.88
N GLU A 298 7.51 -7.90 -19.54
CA GLU A 298 6.40 -7.16 -18.97
C GLU A 298 5.07 -7.82 -19.29
N SER A 299 4.07 -7.59 -18.42
CA SER A 299 2.71 -8.04 -18.63
C SER A 299 1.74 -6.99 -18.13
N PHE A 300 0.66 -6.76 -18.88
CA PHE A 300 -0.37 -5.79 -18.52
C PHE A 300 -1.59 -6.54 -17.97
N PHE A 301 -2.19 -5.96 -16.92
CA PHE A 301 -3.37 -6.52 -16.27
C PHE A 301 -4.45 -5.45 -16.16
N GLU A 302 -5.60 -5.69 -16.80
CA GLU A 302 -6.71 -4.73 -16.89
C GLU A 302 -6.26 -3.34 -17.35
N PRO A 303 -5.63 -3.23 -18.52
CA PRO A 303 -5.00 -2.00 -18.97
C PRO A 303 -5.97 -0.82 -19.18
N ASP A 304 -7.27 -1.05 -19.13
CA ASP A 304 -8.29 -0.01 -19.17
C ASP A 304 -8.62 0.57 -17.78
N THR A 305 -7.90 0.15 -16.73
CA THR A 305 -8.06 0.68 -15.37
C THR A 305 -7.35 2.02 -15.25
N LEU A 306 -8.12 3.08 -15.10
CA LEU A 306 -7.59 4.43 -14.97
C LEU A 306 -7.39 4.83 -13.49
N MET A 307 -6.97 6.06 -13.23
CA MET A 307 -6.72 6.67 -11.93
C MET A 307 -5.51 6.04 -11.22
N ASN A 308 -5.74 5.15 -10.25
CA ASN A 308 -4.68 4.55 -9.46
C ASN A 308 -4.15 3.24 -10.05
N GLY A 309 -4.71 2.76 -11.16
CA GLY A 309 -4.30 1.53 -11.84
C GLY A 309 -4.74 0.25 -11.13
N SER A 310 -4.43 -0.90 -11.75
CA SER A 310 -4.87 -2.22 -11.29
C SER A 310 -3.86 -2.93 -10.38
N VAL A 311 -2.56 -2.82 -10.65
CA VAL A 311 -1.53 -3.69 -10.07
C VAL A 311 -0.97 -3.09 -8.78
N TYR A 312 -1.59 -3.47 -7.65
CA TYR A 312 -1.16 -2.93 -6.35
C TYR A 312 -0.07 -3.76 -5.70
N ASP A 313 -0.26 -5.07 -5.59
CA ASP A 313 0.70 -5.96 -4.95
C ASP A 313 0.58 -7.40 -5.45
N LEU A 314 1.59 -8.23 -5.16
CA LEU A 314 1.73 -9.59 -5.63
C LEU A 314 2.18 -10.53 -4.51
N ALA A 315 1.65 -11.75 -4.52
CA ALA A 315 2.19 -12.88 -3.77
C ALA A 315 2.29 -14.12 -4.68
N PHE A 316 3.26 -14.99 -4.43
CA PHE A 316 3.44 -16.20 -5.23
C PHE A 316 2.93 -17.44 -4.51
N SER A 317 2.47 -18.45 -5.29
CA SER A 317 2.12 -19.75 -4.74
C SER A 317 3.36 -20.48 -4.20
N LEU A 318 3.14 -21.39 -3.25
CA LEU A 318 4.20 -22.07 -2.50
C LEU A 318 4.82 -23.27 -3.21
N ASP A 319 4.30 -23.66 -4.37
CA ASP A 319 4.92 -24.73 -5.15
C ASP A 319 6.31 -24.30 -5.65
N PRO A 320 7.26 -25.23 -5.86
CA PRO A 320 8.63 -24.90 -6.22
C PRO A 320 8.76 -24.06 -7.50
N ALA A 321 7.79 -24.16 -8.42
CA ALA A 321 7.75 -23.37 -9.64
C ALA A 321 7.02 -22.04 -9.46
N GLN A 322 6.42 -21.80 -8.29
CA GLN A 322 5.59 -20.64 -8.02
C GLN A 322 4.62 -20.37 -9.18
N ARG A 323 3.89 -21.42 -9.56
CA ARG A 323 3.06 -21.45 -10.76
C ARG A 323 1.99 -20.36 -10.79
N LEU A 324 1.47 -20.01 -9.63
CA LEU A 324 0.45 -18.98 -9.51
C LEU A 324 1.02 -17.71 -8.89
N MET A 325 0.51 -16.59 -9.37
CA MET A 325 0.69 -15.26 -8.82
C MET A 325 -0.68 -14.74 -8.38
N PHE A 326 -0.77 -14.30 -7.12
CA PHE A 326 -1.96 -13.66 -6.57
C PHE A 326 -1.73 -12.15 -6.65
N MET A 327 -2.53 -11.45 -7.42
CA MET A 327 -2.40 -10.01 -7.64
C MET A 327 -3.55 -9.25 -6.99
N VAL A 328 -3.23 -8.20 -6.27
CA VAL A 328 -4.20 -7.23 -5.76
C VAL A 328 -4.57 -6.27 -6.88
N ASP A 329 -5.83 -6.32 -7.31
CA ASP A 329 -6.42 -5.34 -8.20
C ASP A 329 -7.22 -4.32 -7.36
N GLY A 330 -6.51 -3.30 -6.86
CA GLY A 330 -7.04 -2.40 -5.85
C GLY A 330 -8.18 -1.51 -6.36
N MET A 331 -8.11 -1.03 -7.59
CA MET A 331 -9.18 -0.21 -8.18
C MET A 331 -10.43 -1.02 -8.50
N ASN A 332 -10.28 -2.26 -8.95
CA ASN A 332 -11.41 -3.13 -9.28
C ASN A 332 -11.93 -3.92 -8.08
N SER A 333 -11.28 -3.76 -6.90
CA SER A 333 -11.71 -4.37 -5.62
C SER A 333 -11.81 -5.90 -5.68
N GLU A 334 -10.78 -6.54 -6.23
CA GLU A 334 -10.67 -8.00 -6.33
C GLU A 334 -9.21 -8.47 -6.24
N LEU A 335 -9.03 -9.75 -5.97
CA LEU A 335 -7.75 -10.43 -6.18
C LEU A 335 -7.84 -11.25 -7.46
N ARG A 336 -6.74 -11.30 -8.20
CA ARG A 336 -6.62 -12.15 -9.39
C ARG A 336 -5.68 -13.31 -9.13
N ILE A 337 -6.07 -14.49 -9.55
CA ILE A 337 -5.22 -15.67 -9.57
C ILE A 337 -4.71 -15.81 -11.00
N ILE A 338 -3.41 -15.61 -11.17
CA ILE A 338 -2.76 -15.54 -12.48
C ILE A 338 -1.83 -16.74 -12.62
N ASP A 339 -1.90 -17.42 -13.74
CA ASP A 339 -0.86 -18.38 -14.14
C ASP A 339 0.39 -17.61 -14.56
N ARG A 340 1.47 -17.76 -13.79
CA ARG A 340 2.68 -16.94 -13.91
C ARG A 340 3.41 -17.13 -15.24
N ALA A 341 3.37 -18.33 -15.81
CA ALA A 341 4.06 -18.62 -17.06
C ALA A 341 3.36 -18.00 -18.29
N SER A 342 2.02 -18.01 -18.29
CA SER A 342 1.22 -17.48 -19.40
C SER A 342 0.72 -16.05 -19.18
N ASN A 343 0.81 -15.53 -17.93
CA ASN A 343 0.22 -14.27 -17.49
C ASN A 343 -1.30 -14.18 -17.68
N ILE A 344 -1.98 -15.33 -17.72
CA ILE A 344 -3.44 -15.41 -17.89
C ILE A 344 -4.11 -15.46 -16.51
N THR A 345 -5.12 -14.62 -16.31
CA THR A 345 -6.01 -14.70 -15.14
C THR A 345 -6.83 -15.98 -15.19
N ARG A 346 -6.66 -16.85 -14.19
CA ARG A 346 -7.35 -18.15 -14.05
C ARG A 346 -8.50 -18.12 -13.05
N GLY A 347 -8.54 -17.11 -12.18
CA GLY A 347 -9.58 -16.98 -11.16
C GLY A 347 -9.57 -15.61 -10.52
N ARG A 348 -10.63 -15.34 -9.75
CA ARG A 348 -10.80 -14.09 -9.01
C ARG A 348 -11.37 -14.38 -7.63
N ILE A 349 -10.97 -13.59 -6.65
CA ILE A 349 -11.46 -13.66 -5.28
C ILE A 349 -12.02 -12.29 -4.89
N GLY A 350 -13.20 -12.28 -4.28
CA GLY A 350 -13.81 -11.07 -3.78
C GLY A 350 -14.55 -10.25 -4.84
N ARG A 351 -14.96 -9.09 -4.45
CA ARG A 351 -15.68 -8.06 -5.25
C ARG A 351 -15.85 -6.82 -4.39
N ALA A 352 -16.25 -5.71 -5.01
CA ALA A 352 -16.53 -4.47 -4.28
C ALA A 352 -17.58 -4.66 -3.18
N GLY A 353 -17.32 -4.14 -1.99
CA GLY A 353 -18.22 -4.15 -0.85
C GLY A 353 -17.50 -4.09 0.51
N ARG A 354 -18.26 -4.23 1.60
CA ARG A 354 -17.75 -4.07 2.97
C ARG A 354 -17.99 -5.28 3.87
N SER A 355 -18.67 -6.32 3.38
CA SER A 355 -18.83 -7.58 4.08
C SER A 355 -17.56 -8.43 4.02
N ALA A 356 -17.46 -9.44 4.87
CA ALA A 356 -16.37 -10.40 4.82
C ALA A 356 -16.29 -11.04 3.42
N GLY A 357 -15.07 -11.13 2.86
CA GLY A 357 -14.82 -11.61 1.51
C GLY A 357 -15.14 -10.61 0.37
N GLN A 358 -15.56 -9.40 0.70
CA GLN A 358 -15.67 -8.27 -0.22
C GLN A 358 -14.54 -7.28 0.06
N PHE A 359 -14.23 -6.40 -0.87
CA PHE A 359 -13.14 -5.44 -0.74
C PHE A 359 -13.60 -3.99 -0.94
N TYR A 360 -12.96 -3.11 -0.19
CA TYR A 360 -12.98 -1.67 -0.43
C TYR A 360 -11.56 -1.12 -0.31
N SER A 361 -10.96 -0.78 -1.43
CA SER A 361 -9.54 -0.38 -1.49
C SER A 361 -8.59 -1.45 -0.92
N VAL A 362 -8.71 -2.69 -1.41
CA VAL A 362 -7.73 -3.74 -1.13
C VAL A 362 -6.36 -3.28 -1.62
N HIS A 363 -5.30 -3.53 -0.80
CA HIS A 363 -4.05 -2.80 -0.97
C HIS A 363 -2.82 -3.70 -1.04
N ASP A 364 -2.73 -4.68 -0.17
CA ASP A 364 -1.54 -5.52 -0.01
C ASP A 364 -1.95 -6.98 0.23
N ILE A 365 -1.05 -7.95 -0.06
CA ILE A 365 -1.32 -9.37 0.04
C ILE A 365 -0.08 -10.16 0.47
N THR A 366 -0.30 -11.17 1.31
CA THR A 366 0.73 -12.17 1.64
C THR A 366 0.13 -13.56 1.77
N ILE A 367 0.98 -14.59 1.84
CA ILE A 367 0.58 -16.00 1.91
C ILE A 367 1.32 -16.71 3.04
N ASP A 368 0.62 -17.53 3.85
CA ASP A 368 1.26 -18.38 4.87
C ASP A 368 1.66 -19.75 4.32
N SER A 369 2.43 -20.55 5.09
CA SER A 369 2.93 -21.87 4.66
C SER A 369 1.83 -22.89 4.35
N GLN A 370 0.59 -22.64 4.78
CA GLN A 370 -0.57 -23.48 4.45
C GLN A 370 -1.26 -23.03 3.16
N GLY A 371 -0.82 -21.92 2.59
CA GLY A 371 -1.39 -21.31 1.38
C GLY A 371 -2.63 -20.45 1.65
N ASN A 372 -2.89 -20.03 2.90
CA ASN A 372 -3.92 -19.04 3.17
C ASN A 372 -3.42 -17.66 2.76
N LEU A 373 -4.33 -16.83 2.24
CA LEU A 373 -4.03 -15.46 1.85
C LEU A 373 -4.47 -14.48 2.95
N TYR A 374 -3.69 -13.45 3.13
CA TYR A 374 -4.02 -12.32 4.00
C TYR A 374 -3.98 -11.04 3.18
N THR A 375 -5.01 -10.22 3.31
CA THR A 375 -5.14 -8.97 2.54
C THR A 375 -5.42 -7.80 3.44
N THR A 376 -4.95 -6.64 3.05
CA THR A 376 -5.19 -5.38 3.77
C THR A 376 -6.07 -4.43 2.97
N GLU A 377 -6.71 -3.50 3.68
CA GLU A 377 -7.53 -2.46 3.06
C GLU A 377 -7.19 -1.09 3.64
N VAL A 378 -6.98 -0.14 2.74
CA VAL A 378 -6.78 1.28 3.05
C VAL A 378 -8.07 2.09 2.90
N GLN A 379 -7.96 3.42 2.89
CA GLN A 379 -9.11 4.32 2.85
C GLN A 379 -10.12 3.99 3.96
N THR A 380 -11.39 3.86 3.66
CA THR A 380 -12.44 3.49 4.62
C THR A 380 -12.67 1.98 4.73
N GLY A 381 -11.82 1.16 4.12
CA GLY A 381 -11.77 -0.29 4.32
C GLY A 381 -11.29 -0.63 5.73
N GLN A 382 -10.12 -0.12 6.10
CA GLN A 382 -9.54 -0.15 7.47
C GLN A 382 -9.61 -1.53 8.12
N ARG A 383 -9.15 -2.55 7.43
CA ARG A 383 -9.16 -3.93 7.93
C ARG A 383 -8.10 -4.80 7.30
N VAL A 384 -7.90 -5.94 7.90
CA VAL A 384 -7.16 -7.08 7.36
C VAL A 384 -8.11 -8.29 7.30
N GLN A 385 -8.01 -9.09 6.24
CA GLN A 385 -8.84 -10.28 6.06
C GLN A 385 -7.98 -11.52 5.80
N LYS A 386 -8.38 -12.67 6.36
CA LYS A 386 -7.80 -13.98 6.08
C LYS A 386 -8.71 -14.76 5.13
N PHE A 387 -8.13 -15.31 4.09
CA PHE A 387 -8.80 -16.23 3.17
C PHE A 387 -8.15 -17.61 3.31
N ARG A 388 -8.89 -18.54 3.91
CA ARG A 388 -8.41 -19.92 4.10
C ARG A 388 -8.46 -20.68 2.78
N ARG A 389 -7.35 -21.30 2.41
CA ARG A 389 -7.32 -22.24 1.30
C ARG A 389 -8.15 -23.47 1.63
N LEU A 390 -9.04 -23.86 0.73
CA LEU A 390 -9.79 -25.12 0.88
C LEU A 390 -8.90 -26.28 0.40
N SER A 391 -8.90 -27.37 1.18
CA SER A 391 -8.32 -28.64 0.71
C SER A 391 -9.13 -29.11 -0.50
N GLN A 392 -8.45 -29.42 -1.59
CA GLN A 392 -9.04 -30.07 -2.76
C GLN A 392 -9.47 -31.49 -2.44
#